data_c32190aee28b2dc16a537e325d7994e3
#
_entry.id   c32190aee28b2dc16a537e325d7994e3
#
_cell.length_a   1.000
_cell.length_b   1.000
_cell.length_c   1.000
_cell.angle_alpha   90.00
_cell.angle_beta   90.00
_cell.angle_gamma   90.00
#
_symmetry.space_group_name_H-M   'P 1'
#
loop_
_entity.id
_entity.type
_entity.pdbx_description
1 polymer ?
#
loop_
_entity_poly.entity_id
_entity_poly.type
_entity_poly.pdbx_seq_one_letter_code
_entity_poly.pdbx_strand_id
1 'polypeptide(L)'
;MERFRKEITINNEPRIFEFSKMKNMSGVKFFITSTDAKQKPVAFSLEQTDEGKWKLFPGSLRWLYEIESELSDAILQMQAEK
;
A
#
# COMPACT_ATOMS: atom_id res chain seq x y z
N MET A 1 3.87 -16.20 -3.66
CA MET A 1 3.80 -14.82 -3.10
C MET A 1 3.12 -13.91 -4.11
N GLU A 2 2.06 -13.26 -3.70
CA GLU A 2 1.29 -12.40 -4.60
C GLU A 2 1.92 -11.02 -4.68
N ARG A 3 2.03 -10.51 -5.91
CA ARG A 3 2.53 -9.17 -6.16
C ARG A 3 1.67 -8.51 -7.22
N PHE A 4 1.48 -7.22 -7.09
CA PHE A 4 0.82 -6.45 -8.13
C PHE A 4 1.30 -5.00 -8.08
N ARG A 5 0.98 -4.26 -9.12
CA ARG A 5 1.33 -2.86 -9.25
C ARG A 5 0.08 -2.03 -9.41
N LYS A 6 0.11 -0.83 -8.87
CA LYS A 6 -0.97 0.12 -9.01
C LYS A 6 -0.39 1.50 -9.24
N GLU A 7 -0.91 2.21 -10.22
CA GLU A 7 -0.56 3.60 -10.45
C GLU A 7 -1.50 4.48 -9.66
N ILE A 8 -0.93 5.36 -8.85
CA ILE A 8 -1.69 6.33 -8.06
C ILE A 8 -1.14 7.71 -8.37
N THR A 9 -2.02 8.63 -8.76
CA THR A 9 -1.61 10.00 -9.07
C THR A 9 -1.56 10.84 -7.80
N ILE A 10 -0.40 11.44 -7.54
CA ILE A 10 -0.17 12.28 -6.38
C ILE A 10 0.33 13.62 -6.87
N ASN A 11 -0.40 14.70 -6.54
CA ASN A 11 -0.06 16.05 -6.99
C ASN A 11 0.18 16.12 -8.49
N ASN A 12 -0.74 15.50 -9.26
CA ASN A 12 -0.70 15.46 -10.72
C ASN A 12 0.46 14.65 -11.31
N GLU A 13 1.17 13.87 -10.47
CA GLU A 13 2.22 12.98 -10.93
C GLU A 13 1.81 11.53 -10.73
N PRO A 14 1.80 10.73 -11.80
CA PRO A 14 1.53 9.29 -11.64
C PRO A 14 2.75 8.62 -11.02
N ARG A 15 2.49 7.76 -10.03
CA ARG A 15 3.55 6.98 -9.39
C ARG A 15 3.12 5.53 -9.32
N ILE A 16 4.10 4.65 -9.52
CA ILE A 16 3.85 3.22 -9.48
C ILE A 16 4.15 2.71 -8.07
N PHE A 17 3.17 2.03 -7.49
CA PHE A 17 3.31 1.37 -6.19
C PHE A 17 3.34 -0.14 -6.42
N GLU A 18 4.36 -0.80 -5.91
CA GLU A 18 4.48 -2.25 -6.00
C GLU A 18 4.06 -2.86 -4.67
N PHE A 19 3.08 -3.75 -4.72
CA PHE A 19 2.51 -4.41 -3.56
C PHE A 19 2.98 -5.85 -3.50
N SER A 20 3.50 -6.26 -2.34
CA SER A 20 3.90 -7.65 -2.10
C SER A 20 3.15 -8.17 -0.88
N LYS A 21 2.38 -9.23 -1.07
CA LYS A 21 1.64 -9.84 0.02
C LYS A 21 2.57 -10.68 0.87
N MET A 22 2.56 -10.43 2.16
CA MET A 22 3.35 -11.18 3.13
C MET A 22 2.44 -11.82 4.14
N LYS A 23 2.66 -13.09 4.41
CA LYS A 23 1.87 -13.83 5.38
C LYS A 23 2.80 -14.36 6.46
N ASN A 24 2.46 -14.10 7.71
CA ASN A 24 3.22 -14.59 8.85
C ASN A 24 2.28 -15.08 9.93
N MET A 25 2.82 -15.48 11.07
CA MET A 25 2.02 -16.04 12.15
C MET A 25 1.06 -15.02 12.75
N SER A 26 1.35 -13.73 12.60
CA SER A 26 0.49 -12.65 13.10
C SER A 26 -0.62 -12.26 12.13
N GLY A 27 -0.60 -12.79 10.91
CA GLY A 27 -1.61 -12.47 9.91
C GLY A 27 -1.00 -12.08 8.58
N VAL A 28 -1.76 -11.32 7.79
CA VAL A 28 -1.36 -10.90 6.46
C VAL A 28 -1.10 -9.39 6.45
N LYS A 29 -0.02 -9.00 5.76
CA LYS A 29 0.25 -7.59 5.53
C LYS A 29 0.76 -7.42 4.11
N PHE A 30 0.69 -6.20 3.60
CA PHE A 30 1.27 -5.86 2.30
C PHE A 30 2.47 -4.96 2.52
N PHE A 31 3.59 -5.35 1.91
CA PHE A 31 4.77 -4.53 1.85
C PHE A 31 4.74 -3.79 0.53
N ILE A 32 4.93 -2.48 0.58
CA ILE A 32 4.74 -1.62 -0.58
C ILE A 32 5.99 -0.79 -0.79
N THR A 33 6.42 -0.69 -2.05
CA THR A 33 7.54 0.15 -2.43
C THR A 33 7.10 1.13 -3.50
N SER A 34 7.69 2.32 -3.48
CA SER A 34 7.42 3.35 -4.47
C SER A 34 8.57 4.36 -4.45
N THR A 35 8.35 5.53 -5.01
CA THR A 35 9.29 6.65 -4.96
C THR A 35 8.58 7.91 -4.49
N ASP A 36 9.34 8.80 -3.85
CA ASP A 36 8.79 10.10 -3.45
C ASP A 36 8.92 11.13 -4.59
N ALA A 37 8.58 12.39 -4.30
CA ALA A 37 8.63 13.45 -5.30
C ALA A 37 10.03 13.69 -5.86
N LYS A 38 11.06 13.30 -5.13
CA LYS A 38 12.46 13.43 -5.55
C LYS A 38 13.00 12.14 -6.13
N GLN A 39 12.12 11.18 -6.39
CA GLN A 39 12.45 9.86 -6.93
C GLN A 39 13.33 9.02 -6.01
N LYS A 40 13.31 9.32 -4.71
CA LYS A 40 13.97 8.48 -3.72
C LYS A 40 13.06 7.30 -3.37
N PRO A 41 13.64 6.11 -3.19
CA PRO A 41 12.82 4.94 -2.85
C PRO A 41 12.18 5.08 -1.48
N VAL A 42 10.92 4.69 -1.38
CA VAL A 42 10.22 4.61 -0.11
C VAL A 42 9.63 3.21 0.03
N ALA A 43 9.59 2.73 1.26
CA ALA A 43 9.03 1.42 1.58
C ALA A 43 8.19 1.54 2.83
N PHE A 44 7.04 0.87 2.83
CA PHE A 44 6.12 0.92 3.96
C PHE A 44 5.22 -0.30 3.92
N SER A 45 4.42 -0.49 4.97
CA SER A 45 3.55 -1.65 5.08
C SER A 45 2.14 -1.25 5.49
N LEU A 46 1.16 -2.04 5.06
CA LEU A 46 -0.21 -1.92 5.52
C LEU A 46 -0.63 -3.21 6.20
N GLU A 47 -1.37 -3.09 7.30
CA GLU A 47 -1.98 -4.20 8.01
C GLU A 47 -3.48 -4.17 7.87
N GLN A 48 -4.10 -5.33 7.87
CA GLN A 48 -5.55 -5.41 7.84
C GLN A 48 -6.10 -5.22 9.26
N THR A 49 -7.10 -4.36 9.38
CA THR A 49 -7.79 -4.14 10.64
C THR A 49 -8.88 -5.19 10.84
N ASP A 50 -9.46 -5.23 12.05
CA ASP A 50 -10.57 -6.14 12.34
C ASP A 50 -11.79 -5.88 11.46
N GLU A 51 -11.91 -4.67 10.93
CA GLU A 51 -13.00 -4.30 10.03
C GLU A 51 -12.72 -4.69 8.58
N GLY A 52 -11.56 -5.27 8.31
CA GLY A 52 -11.19 -5.68 6.97
C GLY A 52 -10.53 -4.60 6.13
N LYS A 53 -10.28 -3.43 6.70
CA LYS A 53 -9.62 -2.33 6.00
C LYS A 53 -8.11 -2.41 6.17
N TRP A 54 -7.39 -1.81 5.26
CA TRP A 54 -5.93 -1.79 5.31
C TRP A 54 -5.44 -0.43 5.79
N LYS A 55 -4.58 -0.45 6.79
CA LYS A 55 -4.04 0.77 7.41
C LYS A 55 -2.53 0.77 7.44
N LEU A 56 -1.95 1.97 7.32
CA LEU A 56 -0.52 2.17 7.46
C LEU A 56 -0.08 1.94 8.90
N PHE A 57 1.15 1.45 9.06
CA PHE A 57 1.76 1.36 10.37
C PHE A 57 1.96 2.76 10.95
N PRO A 58 1.82 2.91 12.28
CA PRO A 58 2.14 4.20 12.92
C PRO A 58 3.57 4.63 12.62
N GLY A 59 3.77 5.92 12.41
CA GLY A 59 5.09 6.45 12.11
C GLY A 59 5.45 6.49 10.64
N SER A 60 4.53 6.10 9.75
CA SER A 60 4.75 6.21 8.32
C SER A 60 4.85 7.68 7.89
N LEU A 61 5.40 7.91 6.71
CA LEU A 61 5.53 9.26 6.16
C LEU A 61 4.15 9.91 6.04
N ARG A 62 4.11 11.20 6.36
CA ARG A 62 2.84 11.91 6.44
C ARG A 62 2.02 11.87 5.14
N TRP A 63 2.69 12.06 4.01
CA TRP A 63 1.98 12.09 2.73
C TRP A 63 1.36 10.74 2.37
N LEU A 64 1.85 9.65 2.94
CA LEU A 64 1.27 8.32 2.71
C LEU A 64 -0.12 8.20 3.33
N TYR A 65 -0.37 8.89 4.44
CA TYR A 65 -1.70 8.85 5.06
C TYR A 65 -2.75 9.51 4.19
N GLU A 66 -2.36 10.44 3.33
CA GLU A 66 -3.29 11.08 2.42
C GLU A 66 -3.78 10.14 1.33
N ILE A 67 -3.02 9.11 1.02
CA ILE A 67 -3.41 8.12 0.00
C ILE A 67 -3.73 6.76 0.62
N GLU A 68 -3.85 6.68 1.95
CA GLU A 68 -4.12 5.42 2.62
C GLU A 68 -5.38 4.75 2.11
N SER A 69 -6.44 5.51 1.89
CA SER A 69 -7.69 4.96 1.39
C SER A 69 -7.53 4.39 -0.02
N GLU A 70 -6.76 5.05 -0.87
CA GLU A 70 -6.52 4.55 -2.22
C GLU A 70 -5.69 3.27 -2.20
N LEU A 71 -4.73 3.18 -1.29
CA LEU A 71 -3.93 1.97 -1.13
C LEU A 71 -4.81 0.81 -0.64
N SER A 72 -5.67 1.09 0.34
CA SER A 72 -6.60 0.09 0.86
C SER A 72 -7.54 -0.39 -0.24
N ASP A 73 -8.12 0.53 -1.01
CA ASP A 73 -9.02 0.19 -2.10
C ASP A 73 -8.33 -0.67 -3.16
N ALA A 74 -7.07 -0.36 -3.48
CA ALA A 74 -6.32 -1.15 -4.46
C ALA A 74 -6.16 -2.59 -3.99
N ILE A 75 -5.86 -2.80 -2.71
CA ILE A 75 -5.73 -4.15 -2.15
C ILE A 75 -7.08 -4.87 -2.15
N LEU A 76 -8.14 -4.19 -1.71
CA LEU A 76 -9.47 -4.79 -1.66
C LEU A 76 -9.96 -5.16 -3.06
N GLN A 77 -9.70 -4.31 -4.05
CA GLN A 77 -10.08 -4.60 -5.42
C GLN A 77 -9.34 -5.81 -5.94
N MET A 78 -8.05 -5.92 -5.66
CA MET A 78 -7.26 -7.08 -6.07
C MET A 78 -7.79 -8.36 -5.43
N GLN A 79 -8.17 -8.32 -4.16
CA GLN A 79 -8.72 -9.47 -3.47
C GLN A 79 -10.09 -9.87 -4.03
N ALA A 80 -10.88 -8.90 -4.45
CA ALA A 80 -12.22 -9.16 -4.97
C ALA A 80 -12.21 -9.80 -6.36
N GLU A 81 -11.14 -9.66 -7.10
CA GLU A 81 -11.01 -10.21 -8.46
C GLU A 81 -10.68 -11.69 -8.49
N LYS A 82 -10.51 -12.31 -7.35
CA LYS A 82 -10.18 -13.75 -7.27
C LYS A 82 -11.44 -14.59 -7.25
#